data_9c3b5a8582bedfc0f92a66267477c09d
#
_entry.id   9c3b5a8582bedfc0f92a66267477c09d
#
_cell.length_a   1.000
_cell.length_b   1.000
_cell.length_c   1.000
_cell.angle_alpha   90.00
_cell.angle_beta   90.00
_cell.angle_gamma   90.00
#
_symmetry.space_group_name_H-M   'P 1'
#
loop_
_entity.id
_entity.type
_entity.pdbx_description
1 polymer ?
#
loop_
_entity_poly.entity_id
_entity_poly.type
_entity_poly.pdbx_seq_one_letter_code
_entity_poly.pdbx_strand_id
1 'polypeptide(L)'
;MTRIPSDETVSQQILGIFFKNSIRADGALRRNQFLEVRDGDFQRGINCAVEQGWITFDKRDRYKYHLTEAGYLRSQKALAEVAK
;
A
#
# COMPACT_ATOMS: atom_id res chain seq x y z
N MET A 1 -25.72 1.17 4.69
CA MET A 1 -24.80 0.90 5.82
C MET A 1 -23.36 0.90 5.34
N THR A 2 -22.56 1.77 5.93
CA THR A 2 -21.17 1.92 5.51
C THR A 2 -20.32 0.84 6.16
N ARG A 3 -19.68 0.00 5.35
CA ARG A 3 -18.77 -1.00 5.87
C ARG A 3 -17.37 -0.40 5.99
N ILE A 4 -16.73 -0.66 7.11
CA ILE A 4 -15.33 -0.34 7.26
C ILE A 4 -14.53 -1.38 6.48
N PRO A 5 -13.68 -0.98 5.52
CA PRO A 5 -12.89 -1.95 4.76
C PRO A 5 -11.95 -2.70 5.70
N SER A 6 -11.71 -3.97 5.39
CA SER A 6 -10.77 -4.78 6.15
C SER A 6 -9.35 -4.26 5.95
N ASP A 7 -8.47 -4.56 6.90
CA ASP A 7 -7.07 -4.15 6.82
C ASP A 7 -6.41 -4.68 5.54
N GLU A 8 -6.76 -5.90 5.15
CA GLU A 8 -6.24 -6.47 3.91
C GLU A 8 -6.74 -5.70 2.69
N THR A 9 -8.02 -5.33 2.65
CA THR A 9 -8.57 -4.54 1.55
C THR A 9 -7.84 -3.21 1.42
N VAL A 10 -7.62 -2.52 2.54
CA VAL A 10 -6.92 -1.24 2.54
C VAL A 10 -5.47 -1.42 2.12
N SER A 11 -4.80 -2.48 2.59
CA SER A 11 -3.42 -2.74 2.18
C SER A 11 -3.31 -2.98 0.67
N GLN A 12 -4.28 -3.66 0.09
CA GLN A 12 -4.33 -3.85 -1.36
C GLN A 12 -4.57 -2.55 -2.11
N GLN A 13 -5.40 -1.66 -1.57
CA GLN A 13 -5.57 -0.32 -2.16
C GLN A 13 -4.26 0.46 -2.15
N ILE A 14 -3.52 0.38 -1.06
CA ILE A 14 -2.22 1.04 -0.94
C ILE A 14 -1.24 0.48 -1.98
N LEU A 15 -1.17 -0.84 -2.11
CA LEU A 15 -0.33 -1.47 -3.13
C LEU A 15 -0.75 -1.05 -4.54
N GLY A 16 -2.06 -0.93 -4.77
CA GLY A 16 -2.58 -0.46 -6.06
C GLY A 16 -2.13 0.95 -6.37
N ILE A 17 -2.02 1.82 -5.37
CA ILE A 17 -1.53 3.19 -5.55
C ILE A 17 -0.05 3.17 -5.94
N PHE A 18 0.75 2.31 -5.32
CA PHE A 18 2.14 2.12 -5.75
C PHE A 18 2.21 1.68 -7.21
N PHE A 19 1.40 0.73 -7.59
CA PHE A 19 1.36 0.24 -8.97
C PHE A 19 0.93 1.34 -9.95
N LYS A 20 -0.12 2.08 -9.60
CA LYS A 20 -0.64 3.19 -10.41
C LYS A 20 0.42 4.25 -10.69
N ASN A 21 1.31 4.48 -9.74
CA ASN A 21 2.40 5.44 -9.88
C ASN A 21 3.67 4.83 -10.47
N SER A 22 3.57 3.60 -10.97
CA SER A 22 4.68 2.87 -11.59
C SER A 22 5.87 2.68 -10.65
N ILE A 23 5.59 2.52 -9.37
CA ILE A 23 6.64 2.30 -8.37
C ILE A 23 7.05 0.83 -8.42
N ARG A 24 8.34 0.61 -8.51
CA ARG A 24 8.93 -0.74 -8.52
C ARG A 24 9.46 -1.10 -7.14
N ALA A 25 9.98 -2.33 -7.00
CA ALA A 25 10.66 -2.75 -5.79
C ALA A 25 11.73 -1.71 -5.42
N ASP A 26 11.84 -1.40 -4.14
CA ASP A 26 12.72 -0.36 -3.56
C ASP A 26 12.28 1.08 -3.89
N GLY A 27 11.21 1.26 -4.65
CA GLY A 27 10.63 2.58 -4.84
C GLY A 27 9.85 3.03 -3.63
N ALA A 28 9.51 4.31 -3.56
CA ALA A 28 8.84 4.86 -2.39
C ALA A 28 7.79 5.89 -2.77
N LEU A 29 6.77 6.00 -1.91
CA LEU A 29 5.76 7.06 -1.97
C LEU A 29 5.61 7.66 -0.58
N ARG A 30 5.19 8.91 -0.52
CA ARG A 30 4.91 9.60 0.74
C ARG A 30 3.43 9.55 1.07
N ARG A 31 3.10 9.81 2.34
CA ARG A 31 1.71 9.79 2.81
C ARG A 31 0.79 10.67 1.97
N ASN A 32 1.24 11.83 1.53
CA ASN A 32 0.41 12.75 0.76
C ASN A 32 0.01 12.22 -0.62
N GLN A 33 0.61 11.14 -1.07
CA GLN A 33 0.24 10.50 -2.34
C GLN A 33 -0.87 9.46 -2.17
N PHE A 34 -1.31 9.22 -0.95
CA PHE A 34 -2.38 8.28 -0.63
C PHE A 34 -3.65 9.00 -0.17
N LEU A 35 -3.97 10.13 -0.81
CA LEU A 35 -5.12 10.96 -0.43
C LEU A 35 -6.47 10.24 -0.57
N GLU A 36 -6.53 9.22 -1.41
CA GLU A 36 -7.73 8.42 -1.60
C GLU A 36 -8.08 7.56 -0.39
N VAL A 37 -7.12 7.36 0.51
CA VAL A 37 -7.29 6.50 1.68
C VAL A 37 -7.40 7.37 2.94
N ARG A 38 -8.44 7.13 3.76
CA ARG A 38 -8.63 7.85 5.01
C ARG A 38 -7.50 7.55 5.98
N ASP A 39 -7.18 8.53 6.84
CA ASP A 39 -6.06 8.39 7.78
C ASP A 39 -6.18 7.14 8.67
N GLY A 40 -7.36 6.91 9.25
CA GLY A 40 -7.56 5.74 10.10
C GLY A 40 -7.41 4.41 9.33
N ASP A 41 -7.99 4.35 8.15
CA ASP A 41 -7.88 3.16 7.30
C ASP A 41 -6.45 2.99 6.81
N PHE A 42 -5.81 4.09 6.42
CA PHE A 42 -4.43 4.07 5.93
C PHE A 42 -3.48 3.47 6.96
N GLN A 43 -3.60 3.89 8.22
CA GLN A 43 -2.71 3.40 9.27
C GLN A 43 -2.86 1.89 9.45
N ARG A 44 -4.10 1.39 9.45
CA ARG A 44 -4.37 -0.05 9.56
C ARG A 44 -3.84 -0.82 8.35
N GLY A 45 -4.07 -0.27 7.15
CA GLY A 45 -3.59 -0.90 5.91
C GLY A 45 -2.07 -0.95 5.83
N ILE A 46 -1.42 0.14 6.23
CA ILE A 46 0.05 0.18 6.27
C ILE A 46 0.59 -0.84 7.27
N ASN A 47 -0.01 -0.91 8.46
CA ASN A 47 0.43 -1.88 9.47
C ASN A 47 0.29 -3.32 8.94
N CYS A 48 -0.82 -3.62 8.28
CA CYS A 48 -1.04 -4.92 7.67
C CYS A 48 0.02 -5.21 6.59
N ALA A 49 0.28 -4.24 5.71
CA ALA A 49 1.25 -4.40 4.65
C ALA A 49 2.67 -4.60 5.19
N VAL A 50 3.02 -3.89 6.26
CA VAL A 50 4.33 -4.04 6.90
C VAL A 50 4.45 -5.44 7.53
N GLU A 51 3.40 -5.93 8.18
CA GLU A 51 3.39 -7.28 8.75
C GLU A 51 3.58 -8.34 7.68
N GLN A 52 3.00 -8.14 6.50
CA GLN A 52 3.14 -9.07 5.38
C GLN A 52 4.47 -8.94 4.66
N GLY A 53 5.26 -7.93 4.99
CA GLY A 53 6.53 -7.69 4.33
C GLY A 53 6.40 -7.04 2.97
N TRP A 54 5.26 -6.42 2.66
CA TRP A 54 5.03 -5.75 1.38
C TRP A 54 5.56 -4.33 1.34
N ILE A 55 5.61 -3.67 2.50
CA ILE A 55 6.00 -2.27 2.63
C ILE A 55 6.93 -2.14 3.84
N THR A 56 7.90 -1.23 3.75
CA THR A 56 8.75 -0.88 4.88
C THR A 56 8.73 0.62 5.10
N PHE A 57 9.00 1.04 6.33
CA PHE A 57 9.11 2.45 6.66
C PHE A 57 10.51 2.97 6.30
N ASP A 58 10.56 4.23 5.85
CA ASP A 58 11.85 4.89 5.68
C ASP A 58 12.48 5.16 7.05
N LYS A 59 13.78 4.98 7.15
CA LYS A 59 14.50 5.19 8.41
C LYS A 59 14.56 6.65 8.84
N ARG A 60 14.48 7.57 7.89
CA ARG A 60 14.63 9.01 8.14
C ARG A 60 13.30 9.75 8.13
N ASP A 61 12.31 9.23 7.42
CA ASP A 61 11.04 9.92 7.21
C ASP A 61 9.89 8.95 7.49
N ARG A 62 9.19 9.16 8.61
CA ARG A 62 8.08 8.29 9.02
C ARG A 62 6.88 8.34 8.07
N TYR A 63 6.83 9.34 7.21
CA TYR A 63 5.74 9.51 6.25
C TYR A 63 6.11 9.01 4.86
N LYS A 64 7.26 8.37 4.73
CA LYS A 64 7.72 7.78 3.47
C LYS A 64 7.72 6.27 3.60
N TYR A 65 7.13 5.62 2.60
CA TYR A 65 6.93 4.17 2.61
C TYR A 65 7.60 3.57 1.38
N HIS A 66 8.38 2.51 1.60
CA HIS A 66 9.09 1.82 0.52
C HIS A 66 8.36 0.54 0.15
N LEU A 67 8.24 0.29 -1.15
CA LEU A 67 7.66 -0.95 -1.65
C LEU A 67 8.75 -2.02 -1.70
N THR A 68 8.50 -3.17 -1.06
CA THR A 68 9.42 -4.30 -1.11
C THR A 68 9.20 -5.09 -2.40
N GLU A 69 10.12 -6.01 -2.71
CA GLU A 69 9.95 -6.90 -3.85
C GLU A 69 8.67 -7.74 -3.71
N ALA A 70 8.41 -8.26 -2.51
CA ALA A 70 7.17 -9.00 -2.25
C ALA A 70 5.94 -8.12 -2.46
N GLY A 71 5.99 -6.85 -2.01
CA GLY A 71 4.91 -5.90 -2.22
C GLY A 71 4.70 -5.58 -3.69
N TYR A 72 5.77 -5.44 -4.43
CA TYR A 72 5.70 -5.19 -5.87
C TYR A 72 4.99 -6.35 -6.60
N LEU A 73 5.39 -7.57 -6.30
CA LEU A 73 4.75 -8.75 -6.90
C LEU A 73 3.28 -8.84 -6.49
N ARG A 74 2.96 -8.55 -5.23
CA ARG A 74 1.58 -8.58 -4.75
C ARG A 74 0.73 -7.51 -5.41
N SER A 75 1.28 -6.32 -5.65
CA SER A 75 0.54 -5.23 -6.30
C SER A 75 0.18 -5.60 -7.74
N GLN A 76 1.08 -6.25 -8.46
CA GLN A 76 0.81 -6.72 -9.81
C GLN A 76 -0.31 -7.74 -9.81
N LYS A 77 -0.27 -8.68 -8.88
CA LYS A 77 -1.28 -9.73 -8.77
C LYS A 77 -2.66 -9.15 -8.43
N ALA A 78 -2.71 -8.22 -7.47
CA ALA A 78 -3.96 -7.59 -7.07
C ALA A 78 -4.61 -6.85 -8.24
N LEU A 79 -3.82 -6.14 -9.03
CA LEU A 79 -4.34 -5.42 -10.19
C LEU A 79 -4.80 -6.36 -11.29
N ALA A 80 -4.09 -7.45 -11.52
CA ALA A 80 -4.50 -8.46 -12.49
C ALA A 80 -5.85 -9.07 -12.11
N GLU A 81 -6.10 -9.30 -10.81
CA GLU A 81 -7.38 -9.82 -10.32
C GLU A 81 -8.51 -8.81 -10.51
N VAL A 82 -8.23 -7.52 -10.30
CA VAL A 82 -9.23 -6.46 -10.42
C VAL A 82 -9.52 -6.14 -11.89
N ALA A 83 -8.54 -6.32 -12.77
CA ALA A 83 -8.67 -5.96 -14.19
C ALA A 83 -9.52 -6.95 -15.00
N LYS A 84 -9.95 -8.03 -14.42
CA LYS A 84 -10.79 -9.01 -15.12
C LYS A 84 -12.23 -8.55 -15.26
#